data_4598523482ca55d4281904fba32cd6d2
#
_entry.id   4598523482ca55d4281904fba32cd6d2
#
_cell.length_a   1.000
_cell.length_b   1.000
_cell.length_c   1.000
_cell.angle_alpha   90.00
_cell.angle_beta   90.00
_cell.angle_gamma   90.00
#
_symmetry.space_group_name_H-M   'P 1'
#
loop_
_entity.id
_entity.type
_entity.pdbx_description
1 polymer ?
#
loop_
_entity_poly.entity_id
_entity_poly.type
_entity_poly.pdbx_seq_one_letter_code
_entity_poly.pdbx_strand_id
1 'polypeptide(L)'
;MHNTTNQMSRRHFLATTGAIAGTALLNPLSDIKAEAAGIATPTGKKLRIALVGTGGRGTSMWGRDILKSYPDYLEFVGLCDKNEGRVETGKRIIGTSCPTYTDFEKMMNETKPDVLIVTTMDSTHHQFIIRGMELGADIITEKPMTTDEKKIQAILDAEKRTGKTCRVTFNYRYSPHRAKIWELLRAGEIGDITSVDFHWYLDTSHGADYFRRWHRLVECSGSLWVHKASHHFDLLNWWIDSDPESVYALGDLNHYGKNGTIRAENCRTCPHTDKCKFFFDITKNKNYMELYVANEKYDGYLRDGCVFKKDV
;
A
#
# COMPACT_ATOMS: atom_id res chain seq x y z
N MET A 1 37.89 -14.58 -21.66
CA MET A 1 37.47 -14.54 -20.24
C MET A 1 36.13 -13.81 -20.21
N HIS A 2 35.02 -14.58 -20.19
CA HIS A 2 33.68 -14.03 -20.20
C HIS A 2 33.23 -13.82 -18.75
N ASN A 3 33.02 -12.57 -18.41
CA ASN A 3 32.51 -12.14 -17.10
C ASN A 3 30.96 -12.26 -17.18
N THR A 4 30.41 -13.35 -16.67
CA THR A 4 28.98 -13.56 -16.53
C THR A 4 28.50 -12.83 -15.26
N THR A 5 28.07 -11.59 -15.43
CA THR A 5 27.29 -10.89 -14.41
C THR A 5 25.95 -11.61 -14.26
N ASN A 6 25.75 -12.21 -13.11
CA ASN A 6 24.53 -12.91 -12.72
C ASN A 6 23.40 -11.87 -12.50
N GLN A 7 22.79 -11.38 -13.57
CA GLN A 7 21.58 -10.56 -13.49
C GLN A 7 20.41 -11.49 -13.17
N MET A 8 19.95 -11.42 -11.94
CA MET A 8 18.73 -12.07 -11.53
C MET A 8 17.57 -11.55 -12.39
N SER A 9 16.96 -12.42 -13.21
CA SER A 9 15.89 -12.01 -14.11
C SER A 9 14.67 -11.51 -13.30
N ARG A 10 13.92 -10.55 -13.86
CA ARG A 10 12.66 -10.04 -13.28
C ARG A 10 11.70 -11.16 -12.88
N ARG A 11 11.76 -12.31 -13.54
CA ARG A 11 10.97 -13.51 -13.23
C ARG A 11 11.37 -14.19 -11.92
N HIS A 12 12.65 -14.29 -11.61
CA HIS A 12 13.15 -14.89 -10.34
C HIS A 12 12.79 -14.03 -9.14
N PHE A 13 12.79 -12.72 -9.32
CA PHE A 13 12.46 -11.75 -8.30
C PHE A 13 10.96 -11.77 -7.91
N LEU A 14 10.07 -11.93 -8.90
CA LEU A 14 8.62 -11.98 -8.65
C LEU A 14 8.18 -13.28 -7.95
N ALA A 15 8.85 -14.38 -8.19
CA ALA A 15 8.59 -15.66 -7.54
C ALA A 15 8.92 -15.62 -6.03
N THR A 16 10.01 -14.94 -5.64
CA THR A 16 10.45 -14.86 -4.23
C THR A 16 9.61 -13.91 -3.38
N THR A 17 9.03 -12.85 -3.95
CA THR A 17 8.20 -11.90 -3.20
C THR A 17 6.73 -12.29 -3.11
N GLY A 18 6.23 -13.10 -4.03
CA GLY A 18 4.85 -13.59 -4.03
C GLY A 18 4.52 -14.49 -2.84
N ALA A 19 5.47 -15.29 -2.40
CA ALA A 19 5.29 -16.20 -1.28
C ALA A 19 5.08 -15.48 0.06
N ILE A 20 5.67 -14.29 0.25
CA ILE A 20 5.62 -13.58 1.53
C ILE A 20 4.26 -12.90 1.79
N ALA A 21 3.57 -12.43 0.76
CA ALA A 21 2.31 -11.70 0.92
C ALA A 21 1.04 -12.57 0.78
N GLY A 22 1.12 -13.73 0.15
CA GLY A 22 -0.04 -14.58 -0.18
C GLY A 22 -0.43 -15.60 0.89
N THR A 23 0.50 -16.02 1.74
CA THR A 23 0.26 -17.10 2.72
C THR A 23 -0.43 -16.64 4.01
N ALA A 24 -0.58 -15.35 4.25
CA ALA A 24 -1.19 -14.83 5.48
C ALA A 24 -2.73 -14.95 5.57
N LEU A 25 -3.43 -15.45 4.55
CA LEU A 25 -4.89 -15.43 4.49
C LEU A 25 -5.60 -16.78 4.34
N LEU A 26 -4.90 -17.89 4.18
CA LEU A 26 -5.57 -19.17 3.98
C LEU A 26 -4.87 -20.31 4.74
N ASN A 27 -5.56 -20.86 5.72
CA ASN A 27 -5.44 -22.15 6.41
C ASN A 27 -4.03 -22.69 6.73
N PRO A 28 -3.89 -23.44 7.85
CA PRO A 28 -2.65 -24.15 8.18
C PRO A 28 -2.48 -25.34 7.23
N LEU A 29 -2.08 -25.12 6.00
CA LEU A 29 -1.30 -26.10 5.28
C LEU A 29 0.10 -26.02 5.88
N SER A 30 0.23 -26.62 7.05
CA SER A 30 1.49 -27.08 7.60
C SER A 30 2.24 -27.79 6.47
N ASP A 31 3.52 -27.40 6.28
CA ASP A 31 4.51 -28.10 5.48
C ASP A 31 4.66 -27.76 3.97
N ILE A 32 4.33 -26.54 3.55
CA ILE A 32 5.08 -25.99 2.42
C ILE A 32 6.41 -25.51 2.99
N LYS A 33 7.42 -26.38 2.90
CA LYS A 33 8.78 -26.08 3.36
C LYS A 33 9.25 -24.78 2.70
N ALA A 34 9.79 -23.86 3.49
CA ALA A 34 10.38 -22.59 3.05
C ALA A 34 11.44 -22.76 1.93
N GLU A 35 12.00 -23.94 1.77
CA GLU A 35 12.91 -24.36 0.72
C GLU A 35 12.36 -24.18 -0.71
N ALA A 36 11.05 -24.36 -0.92
CA ALA A 36 10.45 -24.22 -2.26
C ALA A 36 10.35 -22.76 -2.74
N ALA A 37 10.45 -21.78 -1.83
CA ALA A 37 10.31 -20.36 -2.13
C ALA A 37 11.65 -19.60 -2.25
N GLY A 38 12.80 -20.26 -2.05
CA GLY A 38 14.11 -19.60 -2.06
C GLY A 38 14.27 -18.55 -0.95
N ILE A 39 13.48 -18.64 0.12
CA ILE A 39 13.64 -17.82 1.32
C ILE A 39 14.81 -18.43 2.08
N ALA A 40 15.93 -17.72 2.10
CA ALA A 40 17.06 -18.14 2.92
C ALA A 40 16.58 -18.33 4.36
N THR A 41 16.91 -19.48 4.96
CA THR A 41 16.72 -19.72 6.39
C THR A 41 17.37 -18.58 7.17
N PRO A 42 16.74 -18.10 8.28
CA PRO A 42 17.31 -17.00 9.04
C PRO A 42 18.74 -17.31 9.44
N THR A 43 19.65 -16.45 9.07
CA THR A 43 21.08 -16.55 9.48
C THR A 43 21.27 -16.16 10.94
N GLY A 44 20.23 -16.24 11.76
CA GLY A 44 20.23 -15.84 13.16
C GLY A 44 20.05 -14.33 13.40
N LYS A 45 20.14 -13.49 12.36
CA LYS A 45 19.91 -12.02 12.46
C LYS A 45 18.59 -11.64 11.82
N LYS A 46 17.71 -11.00 12.62
CA LYS A 46 16.43 -10.48 12.12
C LYS A 46 16.65 -9.29 11.20
N LEU A 47 15.78 -9.18 10.18
CA LEU A 47 15.70 -8.01 9.31
C LEU A 47 15.17 -6.82 10.10
N ARG A 48 15.91 -5.72 10.11
CA ARG A 48 15.56 -4.50 10.84
C ARG A 48 14.69 -3.59 9.98
N ILE A 49 13.45 -3.41 10.41
CA ILE A 49 12.44 -2.69 9.62
C ILE A 49 12.05 -1.39 10.33
N ALA A 50 12.04 -0.28 9.58
CA ALA A 50 11.35 0.94 9.96
C ALA A 50 10.07 1.11 9.16
N LEU A 51 9.06 1.79 9.73
CA LEU A 51 7.79 2.07 9.09
C LEU A 51 7.50 3.58 9.17
N VAL A 52 7.20 4.20 8.02
CA VAL A 52 6.70 5.57 7.94
C VAL A 52 5.26 5.59 7.44
N GLY A 53 4.38 6.30 8.20
CA GLY A 53 2.94 6.33 7.99
C GLY A 53 2.20 5.28 8.80
N THR A 54 1.85 5.59 10.05
CA THR A 54 1.16 4.68 10.97
C THR A 54 -0.37 4.78 10.89
N GLY A 55 -0.90 5.00 9.68
CA GLY A 55 -2.32 4.88 9.40
C GLY A 55 -2.81 3.43 9.46
N GLY A 56 -4.10 3.21 9.18
CA GLY A 56 -4.71 1.88 9.26
C GLY A 56 -3.97 0.81 8.44
N ARG A 57 -3.44 1.17 7.27
CA ARG A 57 -2.68 0.24 6.42
C ARG A 57 -1.32 -0.11 7.03
N GLY A 58 -0.61 0.90 7.49
CA GLY A 58 0.69 0.72 8.14
C GLY A 58 0.58 -0.08 9.43
N THR A 59 -0.38 0.24 10.29
CA THR A 59 -0.53 -0.43 11.59
C THR A 59 -1.10 -1.85 11.51
N SER A 60 -2.01 -2.13 10.57
CA SER A 60 -2.61 -3.47 10.45
C SER A 60 -1.70 -4.41 9.65
N MET A 61 -1.79 -4.34 8.34
CA MET A 61 -1.12 -5.30 7.44
C MET A 61 0.41 -5.23 7.56
N TRP A 62 0.99 -4.02 7.47
CA TRP A 62 2.45 -3.84 7.48
C TRP A 62 3.06 -3.82 8.87
N GLY A 63 2.28 -3.57 9.89
CA GLY A 63 2.73 -3.62 11.28
C GLY A 63 2.39 -4.94 11.96
N ARG A 64 1.17 -5.00 12.53
CA ARG A 64 0.71 -6.11 13.35
C ARG A 64 0.76 -7.45 12.63
N ASP A 65 0.23 -7.52 11.40
CA ASP A 65 0.03 -8.80 10.73
C ASP A 65 1.37 -9.39 10.25
N ILE A 66 2.30 -8.56 9.76
CA ILE A 66 3.63 -9.02 9.37
C ILE A 66 4.48 -9.44 10.58
N LEU A 67 4.42 -8.68 11.68
CA LEU A 67 5.14 -9.04 12.91
C LEU A 67 4.62 -10.35 13.48
N LYS A 68 3.30 -10.56 13.46
CA LYS A 68 2.68 -11.80 13.92
C LYS A 68 3.03 -13.00 13.03
N SER A 69 3.10 -12.80 11.72
CA SER A 69 3.35 -13.88 10.76
C SER A 69 4.83 -14.28 10.68
N TYR A 70 5.74 -13.34 10.93
CA TYR A 70 7.18 -13.54 10.74
C TYR A 70 8.02 -13.06 11.94
N PRO A 71 7.68 -13.45 13.19
CA PRO A 71 8.35 -12.92 14.40
C PRO A 71 9.82 -13.27 14.48
N ASP A 72 10.24 -14.37 13.85
CA ASP A 72 11.63 -14.85 13.88
C ASP A 72 12.51 -14.25 12.77
N TYR A 73 11.89 -13.62 11.76
CA TYR A 73 12.58 -13.11 10.58
C TYR A 73 12.81 -11.60 10.61
N LEU A 74 11.99 -10.85 11.33
CA LEU A 74 12.02 -9.40 11.34
C LEU A 74 11.80 -8.80 12.74
N GLU A 75 12.25 -7.56 12.87
CA GLU A 75 11.96 -6.71 14.03
C GLU A 75 11.72 -5.27 13.59
N PHE A 76 10.79 -4.59 14.24
CA PHE A 76 10.63 -3.15 14.06
C PHE A 76 11.66 -2.40 14.91
N VAL A 77 12.40 -1.50 14.25
CA VAL A 77 13.41 -0.66 14.90
C VAL A 77 12.99 0.80 15.02
N GLY A 78 11.94 1.23 14.32
CA GLY A 78 11.39 2.58 14.43
C GLY A 78 10.05 2.72 13.70
N LEU A 79 9.17 3.54 14.25
CA LEU A 79 7.90 3.95 13.63
C LEU A 79 7.88 5.47 13.52
N CYS A 80 7.43 6.00 12.38
CA CYS A 80 7.34 7.42 12.13
C CYS A 80 5.97 7.82 11.57
N ASP A 81 5.37 8.87 12.11
CA ASP A 81 4.20 9.55 11.55
C ASP A 81 4.25 11.02 11.97
N LYS A 82 3.83 11.94 11.10
CA LYS A 82 3.71 13.36 11.44
C LYS A 82 2.72 13.62 12.59
N ASN A 83 1.79 12.70 12.82
CA ASN A 83 0.80 12.73 13.89
C ASN A 83 1.33 11.94 15.10
N GLU A 84 1.77 12.66 16.12
CA GLU A 84 2.35 12.10 17.33
C GLU A 84 1.44 11.07 18.01
N GLY A 85 0.16 11.40 18.18
CA GLY A 85 -0.79 10.49 18.82
C GLY A 85 -1.06 9.24 17.97
N ARG A 86 -1.01 9.37 16.64
CA ARG A 86 -1.20 8.23 15.74
C ARG A 86 -0.02 7.26 15.77
N VAL A 87 1.23 7.76 15.83
CA VAL A 87 2.39 6.87 15.90
C VAL A 87 2.42 6.09 17.22
N GLU A 88 2.07 6.73 18.33
CA GLU A 88 1.98 6.05 19.64
C GLU A 88 0.85 5.01 19.67
N THR A 89 -0.31 5.35 19.14
CA THR A 89 -1.42 4.39 19.00
C THR A 89 -1.02 3.24 18.06
N GLY A 90 -0.36 3.55 16.96
CA GLY A 90 0.16 2.56 16.01
C GLY A 90 1.11 1.57 16.67
N LYS A 91 2.08 2.05 17.45
CA LYS A 91 3.00 1.22 18.22
C LYS A 91 2.28 0.19 19.10
N ARG A 92 1.25 0.65 19.82
CA ARG A 92 0.44 -0.21 20.69
C ARG A 92 -0.36 -1.26 19.89
N ILE A 93 -0.95 -0.88 18.75
CA ILE A 93 -1.72 -1.81 17.88
C ILE A 93 -0.81 -2.84 17.22
N ILE A 94 0.39 -2.44 16.79
CA ILE A 94 1.41 -3.32 16.20
C ILE A 94 1.92 -4.31 17.24
N GLY A 95 2.01 -3.90 18.50
CA GLY A 95 2.55 -4.72 19.59
C GLY A 95 4.09 -4.74 19.60
N THR A 96 4.73 -3.63 19.23
CA THR A 96 6.19 -3.48 19.22
C THR A 96 6.66 -2.55 20.33
N SER A 97 7.92 -2.73 20.77
CA SER A 97 8.57 -1.86 21.76
C SER A 97 9.51 -0.82 21.15
N CYS A 98 9.67 -0.80 19.81
CA CYS A 98 10.59 0.12 19.15
C CYS A 98 10.25 1.58 19.42
N PRO A 99 11.21 2.51 19.30
CA PRO A 99 10.97 3.94 19.45
C PRO A 99 10.03 4.50 18.37
N THR A 100 9.37 5.61 18.71
CA THR A 100 8.47 6.36 17.84
C THR A 100 9.06 7.73 17.51
N TYR A 101 8.74 8.25 16.32
CA TYR A 101 9.29 9.49 15.80
C TYR A 101 8.22 10.30 15.08
N THR A 102 8.33 11.60 15.14
CA THR A 102 7.63 12.55 14.25
C THR A 102 8.59 13.13 13.20
N ASP A 103 9.88 12.94 13.38
CA ASP A 103 10.96 13.33 12.46
C ASP A 103 11.52 12.09 11.76
N PHE A 104 11.36 12.05 10.45
CA PHE A 104 11.81 10.94 9.60
C PHE A 104 13.33 10.80 9.55
N GLU A 105 14.05 11.93 9.39
CA GLU A 105 15.52 11.93 9.33
C GLU A 105 16.12 11.41 10.63
N LYS A 106 15.58 11.84 11.76
CA LYS A 106 16.00 11.37 13.08
C LYS A 106 15.79 9.86 13.21
N MET A 107 14.60 9.35 12.82
CA MET A 107 14.34 7.91 12.84
C MET A 107 15.38 7.14 12.03
N MET A 108 15.60 7.51 10.78
CA MET A 108 16.50 6.79 9.88
C MET A 108 17.95 6.81 10.39
N ASN A 109 18.42 7.96 10.86
CA ASN A 109 19.81 8.13 11.36
C ASN A 109 20.07 7.34 12.66
N GLU A 110 19.11 7.31 13.58
CA GLU A 110 19.24 6.62 14.85
C GLU A 110 19.06 5.10 14.71
N THR A 111 18.12 4.68 13.87
CA THR A 111 17.76 3.26 13.78
C THR A 111 18.51 2.51 12.69
N LYS A 112 18.93 3.16 11.61
CA LYS A 112 19.62 2.56 10.45
C LYS A 112 19.00 1.23 10.05
N PRO A 113 17.74 1.25 9.56
CA PRO A 113 17.02 0.04 9.20
C PRO A 113 17.60 -0.59 7.93
N ASP A 114 17.47 -1.91 7.80
CA ASP A 114 17.77 -2.62 6.55
C ASP A 114 16.70 -2.33 5.49
N VAL A 115 15.43 -2.21 5.93
CA VAL A 115 14.27 -1.95 5.07
C VAL A 115 13.39 -0.85 5.67
N LEU A 116 12.96 0.08 4.83
CA LEU A 116 11.93 1.06 5.15
C LEU A 116 10.61 0.70 4.46
N ILE A 117 9.55 0.57 5.23
CA ILE A 117 8.18 0.43 4.71
C ILE A 117 7.52 1.80 4.64
N VAL A 118 7.01 2.17 3.46
CA VAL A 118 6.35 3.47 3.19
C VAL A 118 4.85 3.24 2.99
N THR A 119 4.04 3.82 3.88
CA THR A 119 2.57 3.73 3.88
C THR A 119 1.90 5.08 4.15
N THR A 120 2.53 6.14 3.69
CA THR A 120 2.06 7.53 3.83
C THR A 120 0.95 7.85 2.81
N MET A 121 0.68 9.11 2.57
CA MET A 121 -0.21 9.57 1.50
C MET A 121 0.49 9.40 0.14
N ASP A 122 -0.21 8.95 -0.89
CA ASP A 122 0.35 8.58 -2.19
C ASP A 122 1.29 9.65 -2.79
N SER A 123 0.86 10.91 -2.73
CA SER A 123 1.66 12.03 -3.27
C SER A 123 2.97 12.29 -2.54
N THR A 124 3.15 11.71 -1.34
CA THR A 124 4.36 11.88 -0.52
C THR A 124 5.30 10.68 -0.56
N HIS A 125 4.88 9.55 -1.13
CA HIS A 125 5.68 8.33 -1.16
C HIS A 125 7.09 8.57 -1.68
N HIS A 126 7.24 9.28 -2.81
CA HIS A 126 8.53 9.54 -3.44
C HIS A 126 9.55 10.21 -2.52
N GLN A 127 9.12 11.09 -1.61
CA GLN A 127 10.00 11.78 -0.68
C GLN A 127 10.67 10.79 0.28
N PHE A 128 9.87 9.91 0.88
CA PHE A 128 10.35 8.90 1.82
C PHE A 128 11.10 7.77 1.12
N ILE A 129 10.69 7.39 -0.09
CA ILE A 129 11.36 6.37 -0.91
C ILE A 129 12.78 6.83 -1.25
N ILE A 130 12.91 8.01 -1.88
CA ILE A 130 14.19 8.53 -2.33
C ILE A 130 15.12 8.73 -1.14
N ARG A 131 14.61 9.40 -0.10
CA ARG A 131 15.42 9.72 1.07
C ARG A 131 15.80 8.48 1.87
N GLY A 132 14.92 7.49 1.98
CA GLY A 132 15.21 6.20 2.60
C GLY A 132 16.33 5.45 1.89
N MET A 133 16.34 5.42 0.56
CA MET A 133 17.43 4.83 -0.23
C MET A 133 18.76 5.58 -0.03
N GLU A 134 18.74 6.91 -0.02
CA GLU A 134 19.92 7.74 0.25
C GLU A 134 20.50 7.49 1.65
N LEU A 135 19.67 7.18 2.63
CA LEU A 135 20.09 6.82 3.98
C LEU A 135 20.41 5.33 4.17
N GLY A 136 20.42 4.57 3.07
CA GLY A 136 20.96 3.22 3.02
C GLY A 136 19.98 2.07 3.22
N ALA A 137 18.66 2.32 3.26
CA ALA A 137 17.64 1.30 3.35
C ALA A 137 17.14 0.85 1.96
N ASP A 138 16.77 -0.44 1.82
CA ASP A 138 15.90 -0.89 0.76
C ASP A 138 14.45 -0.50 1.08
N ILE A 139 13.61 -0.32 0.06
CA ILE A 139 12.26 0.21 0.23
C ILE A 139 11.20 -0.81 -0.14
N ILE A 140 10.18 -0.90 0.71
CA ILE A 140 8.89 -1.49 0.38
C ILE A 140 7.85 -0.36 0.45
N THR A 141 7.14 -0.10 -0.63
CA THR A 141 6.09 0.93 -0.65
C THR A 141 4.72 0.37 -0.99
N GLU A 142 3.68 0.94 -0.36
CA GLU A 142 2.32 0.71 -0.79
C GLU A 142 2.10 1.24 -2.22
N LYS A 143 1.11 0.68 -2.87
CA LYS A 143 0.65 1.16 -4.16
C LYS A 143 -0.23 2.44 -3.99
N PRO A 144 -0.23 3.35 -4.95
CA PRO A 144 0.67 3.43 -6.11
C PRO A 144 2.09 3.78 -5.67
N MET A 145 3.08 3.58 -6.54
CA MET A 145 4.46 4.01 -6.23
C MET A 145 4.52 5.48 -5.84
N THR A 146 3.84 6.32 -6.60
CA THR A 146 3.57 7.73 -6.35
C THR A 146 2.47 8.22 -7.32
N THR A 147 2.29 9.53 -7.48
CA THR A 147 1.12 10.12 -8.17
C THR A 147 1.36 10.62 -9.59
N ASP A 148 2.62 10.78 -10.02
CA ASP A 148 2.95 11.29 -11.35
C ASP A 148 4.30 10.77 -11.88
N GLU A 149 4.51 10.92 -13.18
CA GLU A 149 5.67 10.40 -13.91
C GLU A 149 7.01 11.03 -13.49
N LYS A 150 7.02 12.30 -13.11
CA LYS A 150 8.24 12.99 -12.68
C LYS A 150 8.75 12.41 -11.37
N LYS A 151 7.84 12.16 -10.44
CA LYS A 151 8.15 11.52 -9.16
C LYS A 151 8.60 10.07 -9.36
N ILE A 152 7.97 9.32 -10.30
CA ILE A 152 8.41 7.98 -10.66
C ILE A 152 9.83 8.01 -11.18
N GLN A 153 10.14 8.91 -12.14
CA GLN A 153 11.49 9.05 -12.69
C GLN A 153 12.52 9.36 -11.61
N ALA A 154 12.19 10.26 -10.68
CA ALA A 154 13.08 10.59 -9.56
C ALA A 154 13.38 9.39 -8.64
N ILE A 155 12.40 8.49 -8.42
CA ILE A 155 12.61 7.23 -7.68
C ILE A 155 13.57 6.32 -8.46
N LEU A 156 13.33 6.12 -9.76
CA LEU A 156 14.17 5.26 -10.60
C LEU A 156 15.62 5.78 -10.70
N ASP A 157 15.79 7.09 -10.72
CA ASP A 157 17.13 7.73 -10.72
C ASP A 157 17.81 7.54 -9.34
N ALA A 158 17.05 7.58 -8.26
CA ALA A 158 17.57 7.29 -6.91
C ALA A 158 17.99 5.83 -6.76
N GLU A 159 17.23 4.86 -7.28
CA GLU A 159 17.64 3.44 -7.32
C GLU A 159 18.99 3.27 -8.02
N LYS A 160 19.15 3.87 -9.20
CA LYS A 160 20.41 3.82 -9.96
C LYS A 160 21.57 4.47 -9.21
N ARG A 161 21.33 5.61 -8.56
CA ARG A 161 22.35 6.37 -7.84
C ARG A 161 22.80 5.69 -6.55
N THR A 162 21.86 5.11 -5.81
CA THR A 162 22.14 4.53 -4.49
C THR A 162 22.46 3.03 -4.52
N GLY A 163 22.08 2.34 -5.59
CA GLY A 163 22.14 0.87 -5.67
C GLY A 163 21.13 0.15 -4.77
N LYS A 164 20.20 0.90 -4.16
CA LYS A 164 19.10 0.37 -3.34
C LYS A 164 17.90 0.03 -4.21
N THR A 165 16.96 -0.75 -3.66
CA THR A 165 15.78 -1.22 -4.39
C THR A 165 14.50 -0.65 -3.82
N CYS A 166 13.51 -0.38 -4.70
CA CYS A 166 12.15 -0.02 -4.31
C CYS A 166 11.15 -1.05 -4.84
N ARG A 167 10.39 -1.66 -3.92
CA ARG A 167 9.35 -2.64 -4.24
C ARG A 167 7.97 -2.07 -4.00
N VAL A 168 7.16 -1.98 -5.06
CA VAL A 168 5.76 -1.59 -4.97
C VAL A 168 4.89 -2.82 -4.72
N THR A 169 4.00 -2.74 -3.74
CA THR A 169 3.24 -3.89 -3.28
C THR A 169 1.87 -4.01 -3.96
N PHE A 170 1.85 -4.60 -5.14
CA PHE A 170 0.62 -4.92 -5.86
C PHE A 170 0.03 -6.24 -5.36
N ASN A 171 -0.57 -6.21 -4.16
CA ASN A 171 -1.07 -7.39 -3.46
C ASN A 171 -2.21 -8.15 -4.19
N TYR A 172 -2.86 -7.54 -5.19
CA TYR A 172 -3.89 -8.22 -5.98
C TYR A 172 -3.34 -9.40 -6.77
N ARG A 173 -2.09 -9.34 -7.25
CA ARG A 173 -1.43 -10.44 -7.96
C ARG A 173 -1.44 -11.75 -7.17
N TYR A 174 -1.37 -11.67 -5.83
CA TYR A 174 -1.18 -12.80 -4.94
C TYR A 174 -2.48 -13.39 -4.37
N SER A 175 -3.63 -12.88 -4.78
CA SER A 175 -4.90 -13.55 -4.44
C SER A 175 -5.02 -14.86 -5.23
N PRO A 176 -5.47 -15.98 -4.62
CA PRO A 176 -5.40 -17.32 -5.24
C PRO A 176 -6.02 -17.39 -6.63
N HIS A 177 -7.21 -16.79 -6.81
CA HIS A 177 -7.90 -16.81 -8.11
C HIS A 177 -7.16 -16.02 -9.19
N ARG A 178 -6.51 -14.88 -8.86
CA ARG A 178 -5.74 -14.07 -9.83
C ARG A 178 -4.41 -14.71 -10.18
N ALA A 179 -3.75 -15.31 -9.20
CA ALA A 179 -2.55 -16.12 -9.43
C ALA A 179 -2.88 -17.31 -10.33
N LYS A 180 -4.05 -17.99 -10.12
CA LYS A 180 -4.47 -19.10 -10.96
C LYS A 180 -4.76 -18.68 -12.40
N ILE A 181 -5.38 -17.52 -12.62
CA ILE A 181 -5.55 -16.96 -13.98
C ILE A 181 -4.18 -16.78 -14.64
N TRP A 182 -3.22 -16.19 -13.95
CA TRP A 182 -1.86 -16.00 -14.46
C TRP A 182 -1.19 -17.34 -14.83
N GLU A 183 -1.30 -18.37 -13.98
CA GLU A 183 -0.77 -19.71 -14.27
C GLU A 183 -1.36 -20.31 -15.55
N LEU A 184 -2.70 -20.25 -15.72
CA LEU A 184 -3.40 -20.77 -16.88
C LEU A 184 -2.97 -20.04 -18.17
N LEU A 185 -2.87 -18.72 -18.12
CA LEU A 185 -2.41 -17.91 -19.24
C LEU A 185 -0.95 -18.24 -19.63
N ARG A 186 -0.08 -18.43 -18.63
CA ARG A 186 1.33 -18.82 -18.87
C ARG A 186 1.48 -20.25 -19.39
N ALA A 187 0.55 -21.14 -19.03
CA ALA A 187 0.52 -22.51 -19.55
C ALA A 187 0.01 -22.58 -21.00
N GLY A 188 -0.49 -21.47 -21.56
CA GLY A 188 -1.03 -21.42 -22.92
C GLY A 188 -2.40 -22.08 -23.07
N GLU A 189 -3.17 -22.25 -21.97
CA GLU A 189 -4.46 -22.95 -21.96
C GLU A 189 -5.50 -22.35 -22.92
N ILE A 190 -5.37 -21.06 -23.24
CA ILE A 190 -6.27 -20.37 -24.20
C ILE A 190 -5.55 -19.94 -25.49
N GLY A 191 -4.29 -20.35 -25.68
CA GLY A 191 -3.45 -19.93 -26.81
C GLY A 191 -3.01 -18.47 -26.68
N ASP A 192 -2.79 -17.83 -27.84
CA ASP A 192 -2.36 -16.43 -27.90
C ASP A 192 -3.49 -15.47 -27.51
N ILE A 193 -3.17 -14.50 -26.66
CA ILE A 193 -4.13 -13.49 -26.21
C ILE A 193 -4.20 -12.39 -27.28
N THR A 194 -5.36 -12.27 -27.93
CA THR A 194 -5.60 -11.26 -28.98
C THR A 194 -6.38 -10.04 -28.47
N SER A 195 -7.18 -10.19 -27.42
CA SER A 195 -7.96 -9.11 -26.82
C SER A 195 -8.28 -9.42 -25.36
N VAL A 196 -8.53 -8.38 -24.59
CA VAL A 196 -8.98 -8.47 -23.19
C VAL A 196 -10.16 -7.52 -22.99
N ASP A 197 -11.26 -8.06 -22.46
CA ASP A 197 -12.38 -7.28 -21.94
C ASP A 197 -12.38 -7.37 -20.41
N PHE A 198 -12.20 -6.23 -19.73
CA PHE A 198 -11.97 -6.18 -18.30
C PHE A 198 -12.91 -5.18 -17.63
N HIS A 199 -13.82 -5.69 -16.79
CA HIS A 199 -14.76 -4.87 -16.02
C HIS A 199 -14.46 -4.99 -14.52
N TRP A 200 -14.58 -3.86 -13.81
CA TRP A 200 -14.45 -3.82 -12.37
C TRP A 200 -15.55 -2.98 -11.73
N TYR A 201 -16.50 -3.66 -11.13
CA TYR A 201 -17.56 -3.05 -10.35
C TYR A 201 -17.15 -3.03 -8.87
N LEU A 202 -16.78 -1.85 -8.38
CA LEU A 202 -16.34 -1.71 -7.01
C LEU A 202 -17.54 -1.71 -6.07
N ASP A 203 -17.45 -2.47 -4.98
CA ASP A 203 -18.44 -2.43 -3.90
C ASP A 203 -18.67 -0.99 -3.42
N THR A 204 -19.94 -0.64 -3.22
CA THR A 204 -20.35 0.73 -2.92
C THR A 204 -19.78 1.26 -1.61
N SER A 205 -19.64 0.40 -0.58
CA SER A 205 -19.06 0.82 0.70
C SER A 205 -17.57 1.13 0.58
N HIS A 206 -16.86 0.30 -0.18
CA HIS A 206 -15.45 0.50 -0.50
C HIS A 206 -15.25 1.73 -1.40
N GLY A 207 -16.10 1.90 -2.43
CA GLY A 207 -16.08 3.06 -3.32
C GLY A 207 -16.31 4.36 -2.58
N ALA A 208 -17.34 4.41 -1.73
CA ALA A 208 -17.65 5.57 -0.90
C ALA A 208 -16.49 5.98 0.00
N ASP A 209 -15.70 5.01 0.50
CA ASP A 209 -14.58 5.30 1.39
C ASP A 209 -13.49 6.14 0.72
N TYR A 210 -13.30 6.06 -0.59
CA TYR A 210 -12.38 6.95 -1.32
C TYR A 210 -12.82 8.41 -1.27
N PHE A 211 -14.13 8.66 -1.34
CA PHE A 211 -14.67 10.02 -1.29
C PHE A 211 -14.78 10.59 0.14
N ARG A 212 -14.59 9.79 1.17
CA ARG A 212 -14.55 10.27 2.57
C ARG A 212 -13.23 10.90 2.96
N ARG A 213 -12.14 10.45 2.35
CA ARG A 213 -10.78 10.71 2.80
C ARG A 213 -10.02 11.54 1.77
N TRP A 214 -8.75 11.78 2.04
CA TRP A 214 -7.82 12.48 1.15
C TRP A 214 -7.72 11.88 -0.27
N HIS A 215 -8.13 10.63 -0.46
CA HIS A 215 -8.15 9.98 -1.78
C HIS A 215 -9.05 10.68 -2.80
N ARG A 216 -10.04 11.48 -2.35
CA ARG A 216 -10.89 12.29 -3.21
C ARG A 216 -10.16 13.47 -3.86
N LEU A 217 -9.03 13.89 -3.26
CA LEU A 217 -8.23 15.02 -3.69
C LEU A 217 -7.15 14.55 -4.68
N VAL A 218 -7.17 15.09 -5.88
CA VAL A 218 -6.24 14.69 -6.96
C VAL A 218 -4.78 14.96 -6.57
N GLU A 219 -4.52 16.07 -5.90
CA GLU A 219 -3.19 16.43 -5.41
C GLU A 219 -2.64 15.44 -4.37
N CYS A 220 -3.52 14.70 -3.69
CA CYS A 220 -3.13 13.69 -2.70
C CYS A 220 -2.97 12.29 -3.28
N SER A 221 -3.82 11.93 -4.24
CA SER A 221 -3.99 10.55 -4.72
C SER A 221 -3.62 10.33 -6.19
N GLY A 222 -3.47 11.41 -6.97
CA GLY A 222 -3.35 11.34 -8.43
C GLY A 222 -4.65 10.92 -9.12
N SER A 223 -5.79 10.99 -8.44
CA SER A 223 -7.12 10.51 -8.83
C SER A 223 -7.34 9.00 -8.60
N LEU A 224 -8.58 8.52 -8.81
CA LEU A 224 -8.90 7.09 -8.74
C LEU A 224 -8.24 6.27 -9.84
N TRP A 225 -7.85 6.88 -10.95
CA TRP A 225 -7.06 6.22 -12.00
C TRP A 225 -5.70 5.77 -11.47
N VAL A 226 -5.02 6.62 -10.71
CA VAL A 226 -3.73 6.31 -10.10
C VAL A 226 -3.92 5.52 -8.81
N HIS A 227 -4.73 6.01 -7.87
CA HIS A 227 -4.85 5.39 -6.55
C HIS A 227 -5.46 3.99 -6.62
N LYS A 228 -6.60 3.81 -7.33
CA LYS A 228 -7.33 2.53 -7.35
C LYS A 228 -7.07 1.71 -8.60
N ALA A 229 -7.16 2.32 -9.79
CA ALA A 229 -7.06 1.57 -11.02
C ALA A 229 -5.63 1.08 -11.32
N SER A 230 -4.60 1.58 -10.61
CA SER A 230 -3.25 1.02 -10.65
C SER A 230 -3.23 -0.49 -10.42
N HIS A 231 -4.09 -1.04 -9.55
CA HIS A 231 -4.24 -2.48 -9.39
C HIS A 231 -4.76 -3.18 -10.65
N HIS A 232 -5.64 -2.52 -11.39
CA HIS A 232 -6.28 -3.08 -12.57
C HIS A 232 -5.34 -3.08 -13.75
N PHE A 233 -4.63 -1.98 -13.97
CA PHE A 233 -3.59 -1.87 -14.99
C PHE A 233 -2.43 -2.83 -14.70
N ASP A 234 -2.02 -2.92 -13.44
CA ASP A 234 -1.00 -3.87 -13.00
C ASP A 234 -1.40 -5.33 -13.28
N LEU A 235 -2.66 -5.72 -13.00
CA LEU A 235 -3.15 -7.06 -13.31
C LEU A 235 -3.16 -7.34 -14.79
N LEU A 236 -3.62 -6.41 -15.63
CA LEU A 236 -3.64 -6.57 -17.08
C LEU A 236 -2.23 -6.78 -17.63
N ASN A 237 -1.31 -5.88 -17.34
CA ASN A 237 0.08 -5.98 -17.77
C ASN A 237 0.73 -7.30 -17.30
N TRP A 238 0.43 -7.71 -16.07
CA TRP A 238 0.97 -8.95 -15.51
C TRP A 238 0.38 -10.19 -16.17
N TRP A 239 -0.93 -10.23 -16.44
CA TRP A 239 -1.59 -11.36 -17.07
C TRP A 239 -1.21 -11.54 -18.52
N ILE A 240 -1.16 -10.46 -19.30
CA ILE A 240 -0.83 -10.53 -20.74
C ILE A 240 0.67 -10.45 -21.01
N ASP A 241 1.52 -10.12 -20.00
CA ASP A 241 2.98 -9.96 -20.11
C ASP A 241 3.37 -8.89 -21.13
N SER A 242 2.62 -7.81 -21.19
CA SER A 242 2.83 -6.73 -22.16
C SER A 242 2.47 -5.38 -21.55
N ASP A 243 3.12 -4.35 -22.05
CA ASP A 243 2.84 -2.96 -21.67
C ASP A 243 1.97 -2.30 -22.74
N PRO A 244 1.11 -1.31 -22.37
CA PRO A 244 0.27 -0.61 -23.34
C PRO A 244 1.14 0.28 -24.24
N GLU A 245 0.88 0.25 -25.53
CA GLU A 245 1.50 1.14 -26.51
C GLU A 245 0.81 2.50 -26.56
N SER A 246 -0.52 2.50 -26.38
CA SER A 246 -1.33 3.73 -26.30
C SER A 246 -2.52 3.55 -25.36
N VAL A 247 -2.99 4.63 -24.78
CA VAL A 247 -4.14 4.66 -23.84
C VAL A 247 -5.08 5.78 -24.22
N TYR A 248 -6.37 5.48 -24.28
CA TYR A 248 -7.45 6.47 -24.37
C TYR A 248 -8.42 6.23 -23.21
N ALA A 249 -8.75 7.27 -22.45
CA ALA A 249 -9.60 7.14 -21.28
C ALA A 249 -10.63 8.29 -21.19
N LEU A 250 -11.85 7.93 -20.80
CA LEU A 250 -12.91 8.86 -20.44
C LEU A 250 -13.38 8.54 -19.02
N GLY A 251 -13.72 9.58 -18.27
CA GLY A 251 -14.22 9.43 -16.91
C GLY A 251 -15.12 10.60 -16.53
N ASP A 252 -16.07 10.34 -15.61
CA ASP A 252 -16.95 11.37 -15.07
C ASP A 252 -17.29 11.09 -13.60
N LEU A 253 -17.64 12.14 -12.86
CA LEU A 253 -18.10 12.07 -11.47
C LEU A 253 -19.63 12.28 -11.44
N ASN A 254 -20.39 11.18 -11.50
CA ASN A 254 -21.84 11.24 -11.62
C ASN A 254 -22.60 11.18 -10.30
N HIS A 255 -21.96 10.79 -9.18
CA HIS A 255 -22.70 10.48 -7.97
C HIS A 255 -22.16 11.16 -6.71
N TYR A 256 -20.86 11.08 -6.45
CA TYR A 256 -20.24 11.63 -5.24
C TYR A 256 -19.91 13.12 -5.37
N GLY A 257 -19.33 13.69 -4.31
CA GLY A 257 -18.88 15.08 -4.33
C GLY A 257 -20.04 16.08 -4.50
N LYS A 258 -19.90 16.99 -5.45
CA LYS A 258 -20.88 18.05 -5.74
C LYS A 258 -22.28 17.54 -6.12
N ASN A 259 -22.40 16.29 -6.57
CA ASN A 259 -23.64 15.69 -7.05
C ASN A 259 -24.60 15.27 -5.93
N GLY A 260 -24.15 15.24 -4.66
CA GLY A 260 -25.01 14.91 -3.54
C GLY A 260 -25.95 16.05 -3.16
N THR A 261 -27.20 15.69 -2.84
CA THR A 261 -28.23 16.63 -2.39
C THR A 261 -28.16 16.96 -0.90
N ILE A 262 -27.55 16.07 -0.10
CA ILE A 262 -27.32 16.25 1.33
C ILE A 262 -25.80 16.33 1.58
N ARG A 263 -25.42 17.13 2.57
CA ARG A 263 -23.98 17.38 2.83
C ARG A 263 -23.70 17.75 4.28
N ALA A 264 -22.55 17.29 4.79
CA ALA A 264 -22.03 17.67 6.10
C ALA A 264 -20.49 17.65 6.06
N GLU A 265 -19.83 18.01 7.16
CA GLU A 265 -18.38 17.91 7.28
C GLU A 265 -17.95 16.45 7.46
N ASN A 266 -18.60 15.74 8.37
CA ASN A 266 -18.34 14.33 8.65
C ASN A 266 -19.62 13.59 9.04
N CYS A 267 -19.55 12.26 9.18
CA CYS A 267 -20.70 11.44 9.52
C CYS A 267 -21.14 11.56 10.96
N ARG A 268 -20.23 11.76 11.92
CA ARG A 268 -20.54 11.84 13.37
C ARG A 268 -21.42 13.04 13.73
N THR A 269 -21.27 14.15 13.02
CA THR A 269 -22.02 15.39 13.27
C THR A 269 -23.07 15.67 12.19
N CYS A 270 -23.32 14.71 11.31
CA CYS A 270 -24.23 14.88 10.18
C CYS A 270 -25.70 14.86 10.65
N PRO A 271 -26.52 15.86 10.29
CA PRO A 271 -27.95 15.84 10.60
C PRO A 271 -28.80 14.94 9.69
N HIS A 272 -28.18 14.25 8.72
CA HIS A 272 -28.86 13.46 7.71
C HIS A 272 -28.55 11.96 7.82
N THR A 273 -28.16 11.46 8.99
CA THR A 273 -27.71 10.08 9.19
C THR A 273 -28.76 9.04 8.82
N ASP A 274 -30.02 9.32 9.10
CA ASP A 274 -31.20 8.49 8.84
C ASP A 274 -31.55 8.38 7.34
N LYS A 275 -31.18 9.38 6.54
CA LYS A 275 -31.50 9.48 5.11
C LYS A 275 -30.31 9.14 4.21
N CYS A 276 -29.11 9.03 4.78
CA CYS A 276 -27.88 8.84 4.02
C CYS A 276 -27.52 7.37 3.89
N LYS A 277 -27.66 6.79 2.69
CA LYS A 277 -27.24 5.41 2.42
C LYS A 277 -25.72 5.18 2.56
N PHE A 278 -24.93 6.26 2.64
CA PHE A 278 -23.50 6.22 2.84
C PHE A 278 -23.10 6.57 4.29
N PHE A 279 -24.05 6.66 5.21
CA PHE A 279 -23.71 6.91 6.60
C PHE A 279 -22.71 5.87 7.13
N PHE A 280 -21.63 6.37 7.71
CA PHE A 280 -20.57 5.56 8.28
C PHE A 280 -20.43 5.86 9.78
N ASP A 281 -20.92 4.96 10.60
CA ASP A 281 -20.79 5.05 12.04
C ASP A 281 -19.39 4.60 12.47
N ILE A 282 -18.46 5.55 12.53
CA ILE A 282 -17.07 5.29 12.93
C ILE A 282 -16.96 4.84 14.39
N THR A 283 -17.96 5.18 15.24
CA THR A 283 -17.95 4.83 16.67
C THR A 283 -18.02 3.33 16.91
N LYS A 284 -18.56 2.57 15.95
CA LYS A 284 -18.58 1.11 15.99
C LYS A 284 -17.23 0.44 15.73
N ASN A 285 -16.24 1.21 15.29
CA ASN A 285 -14.90 0.69 15.01
C ASN A 285 -13.90 1.23 16.03
N LYS A 286 -13.62 0.42 17.07
CA LYS A 286 -12.69 0.78 18.14
C LYS A 286 -11.32 1.21 17.62
N ASN A 287 -10.77 0.47 16.67
CA ASN A 287 -9.45 0.80 16.10
C ASN A 287 -9.46 2.16 15.40
N TYR A 288 -10.54 2.51 14.68
CA TYR A 288 -10.65 3.82 14.04
C TYR A 288 -10.88 4.94 15.04
N MET A 289 -11.62 4.68 16.12
CA MET A 289 -11.76 5.62 17.21
C MET A 289 -10.42 5.96 17.86
N GLU A 290 -9.62 4.94 18.17
CA GLU A 290 -8.32 5.12 18.80
C GLU A 290 -7.25 5.69 17.84
N LEU A 291 -7.20 5.22 16.60
CA LEU A 291 -6.15 5.58 15.64
C LEU A 291 -6.40 6.96 14.99
N TYR A 292 -7.67 7.31 14.75
CA TYR A 292 -8.02 8.52 14.01
C TYR A 292 -8.76 9.54 14.87
N VAL A 293 -9.92 9.19 15.44
CA VAL A 293 -10.75 10.16 16.15
C VAL A 293 -10.04 10.77 17.37
N ALA A 294 -9.40 9.95 18.18
CA ALA A 294 -8.64 10.42 19.35
C ALA A 294 -7.44 11.29 18.96
N ASN A 295 -6.98 11.21 17.72
CA ASN A 295 -5.78 11.87 17.22
C ASN A 295 -6.06 12.99 16.21
N GLU A 296 -7.33 13.33 15.94
CA GLU A 296 -7.72 14.45 15.07
C GLU A 296 -7.12 15.79 15.48
N LYS A 297 -6.92 16.01 16.76
CA LYS A 297 -6.33 17.24 17.30
C LYS A 297 -4.93 17.56 16.81
N TYR A 298 -4.19 16.56 16.32
CA TYR A 298 -2.81 16.74 15.84
C TYR A 298 -2.71 17.15 14.36
N ASP A 299 -3.67 16.76 13.52
CA ASP A 299 -3.58 17.03 12.06
C ASP A 299 -4.93 17.37 11.40
N GLY A 300 -6.02 17.40 12.16
CA GLY A 300 -7.37 17.71 11.66
C GLY A 300 -7.93 16.64 10.69
N TYR A 301 -7.31 15.48 10.60
CA TYR A 301 -7.73 14.45 9.65
C TYR A 301 -9.02 13.74 10.08
N LEU A 302 -10.07 13.88 9.27
CA LEU A 302 -11.36 13.24 9.48
C LEU A 302 -11.45 11.91 8.70
N ARG A 303 -11.49 10.79 9.42
CA ARG A 303 -11.62 9.45 8.82
C ARG A 303 -13.04 9.16 8.32
N ASP A 304 -14.04 9.81 8.87
CA ASP A 304 -15.46 9.70 8.56
C ASP A 304 -16.03 10.90 7.78
N GLY A 305 -15.22 11.51 6.93
CA GLY A 305 -15.62 12.64 6.09
C GLY A 305 -16.86 12.34 5.23
N CYS A 306 -17.61 13.38 4.89
CA CYS A 306 -18.78 13.25 4.03
C CYS A 306 -18.35 12.94 2.58
N VAL A 307 -18.99 11.96 1.95
CA VAL A 307 -18.73 11.57 0.54
C VAL A 307 -19.25 12.62 -0.47
N PHE A 308 -20.02 13.58 -0.02
CA PHE A 308 -20.61 14.64 -0.83
C PHE A 308 -19.94 16.01 -0.60
N LYS A 309 -18.72 16.05 -0.10
CA LYS A 309 -17.93 17.29 -0.09
C LYS A 309 -17.73 17.80 -1.50
N LYS A 310 -17.65 19.15 -1.65
CA LYS A 310 -17.52 19.79 -2.97
C LYS A 310 -16.09 19.81 -3.52
N ASP A 311 -15.13 19.53 -2.68
CA ASP A 311 -13.69 19.53 -2.95
C ASP A 311 -13.19 18.21 -3.59
N VAL A 312 -13.91 17.70 -4.59
CA VAL A 312 -13.61 16.43 -5.28
C VAL A 312 -13.18 16.71 -6.71
#